data_94b65f5276a1140e0b145f8d0025d48e
#
_entry.id   94b65f5276a1140e0b145f8d0025d48e
#
_cell.length_a   1.000
_cell.length_b   1.000
_cell.length_c   1.000
_cell.angle_alpha   90.00
_cell.angle_beta   90.00
_cell.angle_gamma   90.00
#
_symmetry.space_group_name_H-M   'P 1'
#
loop_
_entity.id
_entity.type
_entity.pdbx_description
1 polymer ?
#
loop_
_entity_poly.entity_id
_entity_poly.type
_entity_poly.pdbx_seq_one_letter_code
_entity_poly.pdbx_strand_id
1 'polypeptide(L)'
;MNRTHKFRQGMLLALAMFTAVLVFAAPQRCADALHAGLVLCGGPLLVSLFPFLIVSALLMGCGAGPLLGFAFQPAARVIGVRAKAAGSVLLVGFLGGFAPAAAAAAQAVRTGQLTPRQASALLPACVCSGPSFVILTVGEQMLGSRALGVRLFAAQLLAGYLTAAVLCRMQGGAGQCLPAKAEKIPLLTLDAVVAQAAVTYLKLCGFVLYFRLLAAGAEALLPKPWSVLPAMLLEVCSGCDCASRTGLWASTLCCAALSVQGASVLLQVRTICPPEVSLGPLLAARVLHLPLSLALFWLVMPGTEQVVQAFSTLSGRVAVMHRVPLDCALLAFAVCCITVAELQKRCSGQCGELHGQHKKTAAR
;
A
#
# COMPACT_ATOMS: atom_id res chain seq x y z
N MET A 1 3.62 25.17 23.69
CA MET A 1 3.75 23.77 23.15
C MET A 1 2.34 23.28 22.88
N ASN A 2 2.02 23.05 21.60
CA ASN A 2 0.65 22.89 21.08
C ASN A 2 0.00 21.60 21.63
N ARG A 3 -1.28 21.60 21.99
CA ARG A 3 -2.06 20.46 22.54
C ARG A 3 -1.94 19.20 21.65
N THR A 4 -1.91 19.40 20.33
CA THR A 4 -1.71 18.34 19.32
C THR A 4 -0.33 17.69 19.39
N HIS A 5 0.71 18.46 19.72
CA HIS A 5 2.07 17.93 19.85
C HIS A 5 2.22 17.03 21.09
N LYS A 6 1.64 17.43 22.23
CA LYS A 6 1.62 16.62 23.47
C LYS A 6 0.82 15.34 23.29
N PHE A 7 -0.33 15.40 22.60
CA PHE A 7 -1.14 14.21 22.28
C PHE A 7 -0.36 13.21 21.39
N ARG A 8 0.30 13.70 20.34
CA ARG A 8 1.14 12.88 19.47
C ARG A 8 2.31 12.22 20.20
N GLN A 9 2.97 12.96 21.08
CA GLN A 9 4.06 12.41 21.91
C GLN A 9 3.53 11.35 22.88
N GLY A 10 2.41 11.59 23.55
CA GLY A 10 1.76 10.60 24.43
C GLY A 10 1.39 9.31 23.70
N MET A 11 0.82 9.44 22.50
CA MET A 11 0.49 8.29 21.66
C MET A 11 1.73 7.47 21.24
N LEU A 12 2.82 8.14 20.86
CA LEU A 12 4.08 7.46 20.52
C LEU A 12 4.69 6.76 21.73
N LEU A 13 4.64 7.40 22.91
CA LEU A 13 5.10 6.80 24.15
C LEU A 13 4.28 5.57 24.52
N ALA A 14 2.95 5.66 24.45
CA ALA A 14 2.06 4.53 24.71
C ALA A 14 2.33 3.36 23.76
N LEU A 15 2.56 3.65 22.48
CA LEU A 15 2.90 2.64 21.46
C LEU A 15 4.28 1.99 21.77
N ALA A 16 5.27 2.78 22.17
CA ALA A 16 6.59 2.27 22.56
C ALA A 16 6.50 1.38 23.79
N MET A 17 5.77 1.81 24.83
CA MET A 17 5.54 1.02 26.03
C MET A 17 4.79 -0.28 25.75
N PHE A 18 3.73 -0.22 24.94
CA PHE A 18 2.99 -1.41 24.53
C PHE A 18 3.90 -2.41 23.81
N THR A 19 4.71 -1.92 22.86
CA THR A 19 5.65 -2.77 22.11
C THR A 19 6.69 -3.41 23.05
N ALA A 20 7.26 -2.64 23.98
CA ALA A 20 8.22 -3.16 24.93
C ALA A 20 7.60 -4.24 25.83
N VAL A 21 6.44 -3.96 26.42
CA VAL A 21 5.69 -4.94 27.24
C VAL A 21 5.39 -6.19 26.45
N LEU A 22 4.95 -6.06 25.21
CA LEU A 22 4.63 -7.22 24.35
C LEU A 22 5.85 -8.11 24.11
N VAL A 23 7.01 -7.51 23.79
CA VAL A 23 8.26 -8.25 23.53
C VAL A 23 8.73 -9.00 24.77
N PHE A 24 8.61 -8.40 25.97
CA PHE A 24 9.01 -9.06 27.22
C PHE A 24 7.99 -10.07 27.72
N ALA A 25 6.68 -9.80 27.55
CA ALA A 25 5.63 -10.68 28.05
C ALA A 25 5.36 -11.90 27.14
N ALA A 26 5.61 -11.77 25.83
CA ALA A 26 5.32 -12.83 24.86
C ALA A 26 6.42 -12.93 23.77
N PRO A 27 7.69 -13.18 24.12
CA PRO A 27 8.81 -13.16 23.19
C PRO A 27 8.64 -14.16 22.04
N GLN A 28 8.14 -15.35 22.31
CA GLN A 28 7.92 -16.36 21.26
C GLN A 28 6.87 -15.91 20.24
N ARG A 29 5.76 -15.33 20.67
CA ARG A 29 4.73 -14.79 19.75
C ARG A 29 5.28 -13.66 18.90
N CYS A 30 6.11 -12.80 19.49
CA CYS A 30 6.79 -11.73 18.76
C CYS A 30 7.74 -12.28 17.71
N ALA A 31 8.52 -13.30 18.05
CA ALA A 31 9.42 -13.98 17.11
C ALA A 31 8.64 -14.62 15.97
N ASP A 32 7.56 -15.36 16.26
CA ASP A 32 6.72 -16.02 15.26
C ASP A 32 6.04 -15.00 14.33
N ALA A 33 5.55 -13.89 14.88
CA ALA A 33 4.93 -12.81 14.10
C ALA A 33 5.94 -12.13 13.17
N LEU A 34 7.13 -11.82 13.66
CA LEU A 34 8.20 -11.22 12.86
C LEU A 34 8.72 -12.19 11.80
N HIS A 35 8.92 -13.47 12.15
CA HIS A 35 9.31 -14.49 11.20
C HIS A 35 8.28 -14.63 10.05
N ALA A 36 7.00 -14.73 10.38
CA ALA A 36 5.94 -14.80 9.38
C ALA A 36 5.86 -13.52 8.53
N GLY A 37 6.12 -12.35 9.11
CA GLY A 37 6.24 -11.09 8.39
C GLY A 37 7.44 -11.05 7.43
N LEU A 38 8.59 -11.56 7.85
CA LEU A 38 9.79 -11.66 7.00
C LEU A 38 9.57 -12.61 5.81
N VAL A 39 8.91 -13.74 6.03
CA VAL A 39 8.53 -14.68 4.96
C VAL A 39 7.62 -14.01 3.93
N LEU A 40 6.63 -13.23 4.38
CA LEU A 40 5.78 -12.44 3.47
C LEU A 40 6.60 -11.39 2.70
N CYS A 41 7.44 -10.64 3.37
CA CYS A 41 8.27 -9.60 2.76
C CYS A 41 9.31 -10.21 1.80
N GLY A 42 10.00 -11.27 2.18
CA GLY A 42 11.02 -11.92 1.34
C GLY A 42 10.48 -12.78 0.20
N GLY A 43 9.21 -13.13 0.24
CA GLY A 43 8.53 -13.98 -0.75
C GLY A 43 7.46 -13.25 -1.54
N PRO A 44 6.17 -13.47 -1.20
CA PRO A 44 5.06 -12.99 -2.02
C PRO A 44 5.05 -11.48 -2.28
N LEU A 45 5.34 -10.67 -1.26
CA LEU A 45 5.32 -9.21 -1.39
C LEU A 45 6.49 -8.71 -2.25
N LEU A 46 7.67 -9.32 -2.15
CA LEU A 46 8.81 -8.94 -2.96
C LEU A 46 8.50 -9.12 -4.44
N VAL A 47 8.01 -10.31 -4.80
CA VAL A 47 7.69 -10.65 -6.20
C VAL A 47 6.53 -9.83 -6.73
N SER A 48 5.54 -9.52 -5.88
CA SER A 48 4.33 -8.82 -6.30
C SER A 48 4.46 -7.29 -6.31
N LEU A 49 5.27 -6.70 -5.43
CA LEU A 49 5.30 -5.24 -5.28
C LEU A 49 6.57 -4.61 -5.86
N PHE A 50 7.74 -5.20 -5.65
CA PHE A 50 9.00 -4.57 -6.03
C PHE A 50 9.11 -4.31 -7.55
N PRO A 51 8.82 -5.28 -8.46
CA PRO A 51 8.84 -5.01 -9.90
C PRO A 51 7.86 -3.93 -10.31
N PHE A 52 6.67 -3.88 -9.69
CA PHE A 52 5.66 -2.87 -10.01
C PHE A 52 6.02 -1.47 -9.50
N LEU A 53 6.79 -1.36 -8.42
CA LEU A 53 7.37 -0.08 -7.99
C LEU A 53 8.31 0.47 -9.08
N ILE A 54 9.17 -0.39 -9.65
CA ILE A 54 10.09 -0.01 -10.74
C ILE A 54 9.30 0.36 -12.00
N VAL A 55 8.36 -0.51 -12.44
CA VAL A 55 7.54 -0.26 -13.64
C VAL A 55 6.79 1.07 -13.50
N SER A 56 6.17 1.32 -12.34
CA SER A 56 5.42 2.55 -12.10
C SER A 56 6.31 3.78 -12.15
N ALA A 57 7.51 3.71 -11.56
CA ALA A 57 8.45 4.82 -11.58
C ALA A 57 8.99 5.09 -12.99
N LEU A 58 9.27 4.04 -13.77
CA LEU A 58 9.69 4.16 -15.18
C LEU A 58 8.57 4.78 -16.03
N LEU A 59 7.33 4.30 -15.90
CA LEU A 59 6.18 4.84 -16.65
C LEU A 59 5.96 6.32 -16.38
N MET A 60 6.14 6.75 -15.14
CA MET A 60 6.01 8.17 -14.78
C MET A 60 7.24 8.99 -15.25
N GLY A 61 8.44 8.42 -15.13
CA GLY A 61 9.69 9.09 -15.44
C GLY A 61 9.97 9.26 -16.93
N CYS A 62 9.57 8.28 -17.77
CA CYS A 62 9.77 8.38 -19.23
C CYS A 62 8.69 9.21 -19.95
N GLY A 63 7.73 9.81 -19.21
CA GLY A 63 6.66 10.60 -19.81
C GLY A 63 5.58 9.77 -20.52
N ALA A 64 5.63 8.44 -20.48
CA ALA A 64 4.61 7.57 -21.07
C ALA A 64 3.29 7.56 -20.28
N GLY A 65 3.30 8.09 -19.06
CA GLY A 65 2.14 8.15 -18.20
C GLY A 65 0.88 8.72 -18.88
N PRO A 66 0.91 9.90 -19.51
CA PRO A 66 -0.23 10.47 -20.20
C PRO A 66 -0.73 9.64 -21.39
N LEU A 67 0.18 8.99 -22.12
CA LEU A 67 -0.17 8.12 -23.25
C LEU A 67 -0.90 6.87 -22.79
N LEU A 68 -0.33 6.14 -21.84
CA LEU A 68 -0.93 4.90 -21.31
C LEU A 68 -2.11 5.19 -20.39
N GLY A 69 -2.07 6.29 -19.66
CA GLY A 69 -3.17 6.75 -18.78
C GLY A 69 -4.42 7.19 -19.55
N PHE A 70 -4.35 7.35 -20.87
CA PHE A 70 -5.51 7.70 -21.69
C PHE A 70 -6.69 6.75 -21.51
N ALA A 71 -6.42 5.45 -21.40
CA ALA A 71 -7.45 4.42 -21.16
C ALA A 71 -8.18 4.61 -19.82
N PHE A 72 -7.55 5.20 -18.80
CA PHE A 72 -8.13 5.48 -17.48
C PHE A 72 -8.71 6.90 -17.36
N GLN A 73 -8.54 7.72 -18.38
CA GLN A 73 -9.06 9.10 -18.36
C GLN A 73 -10.60 9.18 -18.26
N PRO A 74 -11.39 8.29 -18.88
CA PRO A 74 -12.84 8.26 -18.66
C PRO A 74 -13.20 8.02 -17.18
N ALA A 75 -12.51 7.09 -16.51
CA ALA A 75 -12.71 6.83 -15.08
C ALA A 75 -12.34 8.05 -14.22
N ALA A 76 -11.23 8.73 -14.52
CA ALA A 76 -10.87 9.98 -13.86
C ALA A 76 -11.92 11.08 -14.01
N ARG A 77 -12.53 11.20 -15.19
CA ARG A 77 -13.64 12.14 -15.45
C ARG A 77 -14.89 11.79 -14.67
N VAL A 78 -15.22 10.51 -14.55
CA VAL A 78 -16.35 10.03 -13.72
C VAL A 78 -16.12 10.36 -12.26
N ILE A 79 -14.89 10.25 -11.75
CA ILE A 79 -14.52 10.70 -10.40
C ILE A 79 -14.66 12.23 -10.27
N GLY A 80 -14.54 12.98 -11.34
CA GLY A 80 -14.63 14.45 -11.37
C GLY A 80 -13.28 15.15 -11.53
N VAL A 81 -12.22 14.41 -11.87
CA VAL A 81 -10.88 14.96 -12.13
C VAL A 81 -10.59 14.94 -13.63
N ARG A 82 -10.46 16.14 -14.24
CA ARG A 82 -10.25 16.29 -15.70
C ARG A 82 -8.79 16.45 -16.10
N ALA A 83 -7.86 16.56 -15.13
CA ALA A 83 -6.45 16.71 -15.42
C ALA A 83 -5.90 15.49 -16.18
N LYS A 84 -5.03 15.72 -17.18
CA LYS A 84 -4.45 14.62 -18.01
C LYS A 84 -3.65 13.61 -17.18
N ALA A 85 -2.97 14.07 -16.14
CA ALA A 85 -2.22 13.20 -15.25
C ALA A 85 -3.08 12.27 -14.39
N ALA A 86 -4.38 12.55 -14.24
CA ALA A 86 -5.28 11.73 -13.42
C ALA A 86 -5.39 10.28 -13.93
N GLY A 87 -5.50 10.10 -15.25
CA GLY A 87 -5.51 8.77 -15.86
C GLY A 87 -4.23 7.98 -15.60
N SER A 88 -3.07 8.64 -15.63
CA SER A 88 -1.78 8.02 -15.32
C SER A 88 -1.71 7.54 -13.86
N VAL A 89 -2.20 8.35 -12.92
CA VAL A 89 -2.25 7.97 -11.49
C VAL A 89 -3.16 6.76 -11.27
N LEU A 90 -4.33 6.73 -11.93
CA LEU A 90 -5.24 5.58 -11.84
C LEU A 90 -4.63 4.32 -12.48
N LEU A 91 -3.96 4.43 -13.64
CA LEU A 91 -3.25 3.32 -14.27
C LEU A 91 -2.19 2.73 -13.33
N VAL A 92 -1.38 3.60 -12.71
CA VAL A 92 -0.33 3.18 -11.77
C VAL A 92 -0.94 2.50 -10.55
N GLY A 93 -2.05 3.01 -10.04
CA GLY A 93 -2.81 2.38 -8.95
C GLY A 93 -3.38 1.02 -9.33
N PHE A 94 -3.92 0.90 -10.53
CA PHE A 94 -4.41 -0.35 -11.08
C PHE A 94 -3.30 -1.42 -11.17
N LEU A 95 -2.13 -1.06 -11.67
CA LEU A 95 -1.01 -1.99 -11.87
C LEU A 95 -0.26 -2.31 -10.58
N GLY A 96 0.10 -1.28 -9.82
CA GLY A 96 1.04 -1.39 -8.70
C GLY A 96 0.41 -1.28 -7.32
N GLY A 97 -0.87 -0.91 -7.23
CA GLY A 97 -1.56 -0.71 -5.95
C GLY A 97 -1.22 0.61 -5.25
N PHE A 98 -1.46 0.68 -3.94
CA PHE A 98 -1.50 1.92 -3.17
C PHE A 98 -0.18 2.71 -3.14
N ALA A 99 0.97 2.04 -2.96
CA ALA A 99 2.25 2.73 -2.79
C ALA A 99 2.74 3.41 -4.08
N PRO A 100 2.77 2.74 -5.25
CA PRO A 100 3.02 3.38 -6.53
C PRO A 100 2.00 4.47 -6.88
N ALA A 101 0.71 4.26 -6.60
CA ALA A 101 -0.33 5.26 -6.85
C ALA A 101 -0.13 6.54 -6.02
N ALA A 102 0.16 6.39 -4.73
CA ALA A 102 0.47 7.52 -3.85
C ALA A 102 1.72 8.26 -4.30
N ALA A 103 2.76 7.54 -4.75
CA ALA A 103 3.98 8.14 -5.30
C ALA A 103 3.70 8.90 -6.60
N ALA A 104 2.91 8.32 -7.51
CA ALA A 104 2.51 8.97 -8.76
C ALA A 104 1.67 10.24 -8.50
N ALA A 105 0.70 10.17 -7.59
CA ALA A 105 -0.11 11.32 -7.18
C ALA A 105 0.76 12.43 -6.56
N ALA A 106 1.67 12.06 -5.65
CA ALA A 106 2.61 12.99 -5.03
C ALA A 106 3.54 13.65 -6.07
N GLN A 107 4.04 12.89 -7.03
CA GLN A 107 4.87 13.41 -8.12
C GLN A 107 4.07 14.37 -9.00
N ALA A 108 2.83 14.02 -9.38
CA ALA A 108 1.97 14.88 -10.18
C ALA A 108 1.62 16.20 -9.45
N VAL A 109 1.53 16.19 -8.11
CA VAL A 109 1.36 17.43 -7.33
C VAL A 109 2.65 18.25 -7.33
N ARG A 110 3.81 17.64 -7.09
CA ARG A 110 5.12 18.34 -7.10
C ARG A 110 5.44 18.98 -8.44
N THR A 111 5.07 18.32 -9.53
CA THR A 111 5.26 18.86 -10.90
C THR A 111 4.12 19.76 -11.37
N GLY A 112 3.16 20.07 -10.51
CA GLY A 112 2.03 20.93 -10.82
C GLY A 112 1.03 20.36 -11.83
N GLN A 113 1.11 19.08 -12.17
CA GLN A 113 0.17 18.41 -13.08
C GLN A 113 -1.18 18.10 -12.42
N LEU A 114 -1.20 17.99 -11.08
CA LEU A 114 -2.39 17.89 -10.26
C LEU A 114 -2.35 18.92 -9.14
N THR A 115 -3.52 19.43 -8.79
CA THR A 115 -3.65 20.20 -7.53
C THR A 115 -3.70 19.22 -6.34
N PRO A 116 -3.33 19.63 -5.12
CA PRO A 116 -3.47 18.79 -3.93
C PRO A 116 -4.90 18.26 -3.73
N ARG A 117 -5.91 19.09 -4.06
CA ARG A 117 -7.33 18.69 -3.99
C ARG A 117 -7.68 17.60 -5.01
N GLN A 118 -7.17 17.68 -6.23
CA GLN A 118 -7.36 16.65 -7.26
C GLN A 118 -6.67 15.33 -6.88
N ALA A 119 -5.44 15.40 -6.37
CA ALA A 119 -4.76 14.22 -5.84
C ALA A 119 -5.55 13.58 -4.70
N SER A 120 -6.03 14.37 -3.73
CA SER A 120 -6.86 13.90 -2.62
C SER A 120 -8.15 13.20 -3.09
N ALA A 121 -8.78 13.70 -4.17
CA ALA A 121 -9.98 13.11 -4.75
C ALA A 121 -9.72 11.77 -5.48
N LEU A 122 -8.51 11.57 -6.02
CA LEU A 122 -8.11 10.33 -6.70
C LEU A 122 -7.68 9.22 -5.72
N LEU A 123 -7.14 9.57 -4.53
CA LEU A 123 -6.63 8.58 -3.58
C LEU A 123 -7.64 7.47 -3.25
N PRO A 124 -8.96 7.73 -3.03
CA PRO A 124 -9.92 6.66 -2.76
C PRO A 124 -10.02 5.60 -3.87
N ALA A 125 -9.82 5.98 -5.12
CA ALA A 125 -9.88 5.08 -6.27
C ALA A 125 -8.59 4.31 -6.50
N CYS A 126 -7.43 4.91 -6.19
CA CYS A 126 -6.13 4.33 -6.52
C CYS A 126 -5.37 3.77 -5.31
N VAL A 127 -5.78 4.11 -4.07
CA VAL A 127 -5.25 3.47 -2.87
C VAL A 127 -6.01 2.17 -2.62
N CYS A 128 -5.64 1.14 -3.36
CA CYS A 128 -6.10 -0.25 -3.25
C CYS A 128 -4.90 -1.20 -3.26
N SER A 129 -5.09 -2.42 -2.83
CA SER A 129 -4.08 -3.47 -2.98
C SER A 129 -3.91 -3.81 -4.46
N GLY A 130 -2.67 -3.98 -4.93
CA GLY A 130 -2.37 -4.27 -6.33
C GLY A 130 -2.87 -5.66 -6.77
N PRO A 131 -3.07 -5.87 -8.09
CA PRO A 131 -3.61 -7.11 -8.64
C PRO A 131 -2.74 -8.32 -8.30
N SER A 132 -1.43 -8.18 -8.31
CA SER A 132 -0.51 -9.27 -7.96
C SER A 132 -0.68 -9.73 -6.52
N PHE A 133 -0.85 -8.81 -5.56
CA PHE A 133 -1.12 -9.18 -4.18
C PHE A 133 -2.51 -9.81 -4.02
N VAL A 134 -3.55 -9.18 -4.57
CA VAL A 134 -4.93 -9.69 -4.38
C VAL A 134 -5.16 -11.00 -5.12
N ILE A 135 -4.66 -11.13 -6.36
CA ILE A 135 -4.93 -12.30 -7.20
C ILE A 135 -4.00 -13.46 -6.84
N LEU A 136 -2.69 -13.20 -6.74
CA LEU A 136 -1.70 -14.25 -6.54
C LEU A 136 -1.53 -14.60 -5.05
N THR A 137 -1.37 -13.59 -4.17
CA THR A 137 -1.14 -13.86 -2.75
C THR A 137 -2.45 -14.22 -2.04
N VAL A 138 -3.45 -13.34 -2.08
CA VAL A 138 -4.71 -13.58 -1.35
C VAL A 138 -5.53 -14.65 -2.05
N GLY A 139 -5.77 -14.53 -3.36
CA GLY A 139 -6.61 -15.46 -4.11
C GLY A 139 -5.97 -16.85 -4.22
N GLU A 140 -4.80 -16.93 -4.84
CA GLU A 140 -4.18 -18.23 -5.17
C GLU A 140 -3.50 -18.88 -3.97
N GLN A 141 -2.67 -18.15 -3.22
CA GLN A 141 -1.90 -18.74 -2.12
C GLN A 141 -2.71 -18.89 -0.82
N MET A 142 -3.48 -17.87 -0.42
CA MET A 142 -4.22 -17.90 0.85
C MET A 142 -5.58 -18.57 0.71
N LEU A 143 -6.34 -18.32 -0.37
CA LEU A 143 -7.70 -18.83 -0.58
C LEU A 143 -7.75 -20.03 -1.54
N GLY A 144 -6.63 -20.43 -2.15
CA GLY A 144 -6.54 -21.57 -3.05
C GLY A 144 -7.24 -21.38 -4.42
N SER A 145 -7.66 -20.16 -4.78
CA SER A 145 -8.38 -19.88 -6.00
C SER A 145 -8.01 -18.56 -6.65
N ARG A 146 -7.29 -18.63 -7.77
CA ARG A 146 -6.94 -17.47 -8.58
C ARG A 146 -8.19 -16.72 -9.10
N ALA A 147 -9.23 -17.48 -9.49
CA ALA A 147 -10.48 -16.90 -9.96
C ALA A 147 -11.18 -16.06 -8.86
N LEU A 148 -11.13 -16.54 -7.62
CA LEU A 148 -11.63 -15.80 -6.47
C LEU A 148 -10.82 -14.52 -6.23
N GLY A 149 -9.49 -14.59 -6.39
CA GLY A 149 -8.62 -13.41 -6.33
C GLY A 149 -8.97 -12.35 -7.38
N VAL A 150 -9.28 -12.77 -8.61
CA VAL A 150 -9.72 -11.84 -9.68
C VAL A 150 -11.05 -11.16 -9.29
N ARG A 151 -12.01 -11.90 -8.73
CA ARG A 151 -13.29 -11.34 -8.27
C ARG A 151 -13.12 -10.37 -7.11
N LEU A 152 -12.27 -10.73 -6.14
CA LEU A 152 -11.89 -9.82 -5.04
C LEU A 152 -11.29 -8.53 -5.59
N PHE A 153 -10.35 -8.63 -6.52
CA PHE A 153 -9.71 -7.45 -7.12
C PHE A 153 -10.72 -6.58 -7.88
N ALA A 154 -11.58 -7.18 -8.69
CA ALA A 154 -12.61 -6.44 -9.44
C ALA A 154 -13.59 -5.72 -8.50
N ALA A 155 -14.05 -6.39 -7.45
CA ALA A 155 -14.95 -5.78 -6.46
C ALA A 155 -14.28 -4.61 -5.72
N GLN A 156 -13.01 -4.76 -5.30
CA GLN A 156 -12.24 -3.70 -4.65
C GLN A 156 -12.04 -2.48 -5.57
N LEU A 157 -11.67 -2.73 -6.82
CA LEU A 157 -11.41 -1.69 -7.80
C LEU A 157 -12.68 -0.88 -8.12
N LEU A 158 -13.78 -1.59 -8.43
CA LEU A 158 -15.08 -0.96 -8.74
C LEU A 158 -15.60 -0.17 -7.52
N ALA A 159 -15.53 -0.74 -6.32
CA ALA A 159 -15.90 -0.05 -5.09
C ALA A 159 -15.08 1.23 -4.89
N GLY A 160 -13.77 1.17 -5.15
CA GLY A 160 -12.88 2.33 -5.05
C GLY A 160 -13.27 3.46 -6.00
N TYR A 161 -13.52 3.14 -7.27
CA TYR A 161 -13.94 4.14 -8.26
C TYR A 161 -15.30 4.76 -7.95
N LEU A 162 -16.29 3.94 -7.58
CA LEU A 162 -17.62 4.41 -7.23
C LEU A 162 -17.57 5.30 -5.98
N THR A 163 -16.85 4.87 -4.96
CA THR A 163 -16.68 5.63 -3.71
C THR A 163 -15.98 6.96 -3.97
N ALA A 164 -14.92 6.98 -4.77
CA ALA A 164 -14.23 8.21 -5.15
C ALA A 164 -15.15 9.17 -5.90
N ALA A 165 -15.95 8.65 -6.84
CA ALA A 165 -16.89 9.45 -7.61
C ALA A 165 -18.01 10.06 -6.73
N VAL A 166 -18.55 9.29 -5.79
CA VAL A 166 -19.57 9.77 -4.84
C VAL A 166 -18.97 10.87 -3.94
N LEU A 167 -17.83 10.60 -3.30
CA LEU A 167 -17.21 11.55 -2.38
C LEU A 167 -16.76 12.84 -3.07
N CYS A 168 -16.21 12.74 -4.29
CA CYS A 168 -15.82 13.94 -5.04
C CYS A 168 -17.03 14.82 -5.36
N ARG A 169 -18.19 14.23 -5.72
CA ARG A 169 -19.42 14.97 -5.96
C ARG A 169 -19.97 15.61 -4.69
N MET A 170 -19.96 14.86 -3.57
CA MET A 170 -20.40 15.40 -2.26
C MET A 170 -19.54 16.58 -1.80
N GLN A 171 -18.27 16.62 -2.16
CA GLN A 171 -17.33 17.71 -1.82
C GLN A 171 -17.33 18.87 -2.81
N GLY A 172 -18.30 18.93 -3.72
CA GLY A 172 -18.42 19.99 -4.72
C GLY A 172 -17.40 19.90 -5.87
N GLY A 173 -16.89 18.70 -6.14
CA GLY A 173 -15.94 18.45 -7.22
C GLY A 173 -14.47 18.73 -6.86
N ALA A 174 -13.55 18.27 -7.69
CA ALA A 174 -12.11 18.40 -7.48
C ALA A 174 -11.52 19.77 -7.92
N GLY A 175 -12.35 20.69 -8.39
CA GLY A 175 -11.93 21.99 -8.91
C GLY A 175 -11.35 21.94 -10.32
N GLN A 176 -11.24 23.10 -10.97
CA GLN A 176 -10.61 23.21 -12.28
C GLN A 176 -9.09 23.19 -12.13
N CYS A 177 -8.41 22.60 -13.11
CA CYS A 177 -6.96 22.64 -13.19
C CYS A 177 -6.52 24.05 -13.60
N LEU A 178 -5.85 24.77 -12.73
CA LEU A 178 -5.07 25.93 -13.13
C LEU A 178 -3.86 25.39 -13.92
N PRO A 179 -3.49 26.02 -15.07
CA PRO A 179 -2.30 25.64 -15.79
C PRO A 179 -1.08 25.90 -14.88
N ALA A 180 -0.59 24.85 -14.26
CA ALA A 180 0.62 24.95 -13.46
C ALA A 180 1.83 25.09 -14.41
N LYS A 181 2.79 25.93 -14.02
CA LYS A 181 4.12 25.93 -14.65
C LYS A 181 4.68 24.51 -14.53
N ALA A 182 4.78 23.82 -15.66
CA ALA A 182 5.37 22.48 -15.67
C ALA A 182 6.84 22.61 -15.26
N GLU A 183 7.16 22.21 -14.07
CA GLU A 183 8.54 22.03 -13.66
C GLU A 183 9.13 20.89 -14.50
N LYS A 184 10.29 21.12 -15.11
CA LYS A 184 10.94 20.07 -15.91
C LYS A 184 11.21 18.86 -15.01
N ILE A 185 10.60 17.74 -15.33
CA ILE A 185 10.85 16.48 -14.63
C ILE A 185 12.33 16.14 -14.89
N PRO A 186 13.16 15.98 -13.85
CA PRO A 186 14.54 15.52 -14.04
C PRO A 186 14.50 14.18 -14.76
N LEU A 187 15.41 13.97 -15.71
CA LEU A 187 15.53 12.69 -16.39
C LEU A 187 15.86 11.63 -15.34
N LEU A 188 14.92 10.72 -15.08
CA LEU A 188 15.12 9.65 -14.13
C LEU A 188 16.06 8.62 -14.77
N THR A 189 17.21 8.40 -14.15
CA THR A 189 18.14 7.34 -14.51
C THR A 189 17.64 6.01 -13.94
N LEU A 190 17.98 4.89 -14.54
CA LEU A 190 17.54 3.56 -14.11
C LEU A 190 18.01 3.26 -12.68
N ASP A 191 19.23 3.64 -12.34
CA ASP A 191 19.79 3.48 -10.98
C ASP A 191 18.98 4.26 -9.93
N ALA A 192 18.58 5.50 -10.23
CA ALA A 192 17.73 6.31 -9.35
C ALA A 192 16.34 5.66 -9.16
N VAL A 193 15.75 5.12 -10.23
CA VAL A 193 14.46 4.42 -10.17
C VAL A 193 14.56 3.17 -9.30
N VAL A 194 15.59 2.34 -9.50
CA VAL A 194 15.80 1.12 -8.72
C VAL A 194 16.08 1.45 -7.25
N ALA A 195 16.92 2.43 -6.98
CA ALA A 195 17.21 2.88 -5.61
C ALA A 195 15.94 3.38 -4.90
N GLN A 196 15.13 4.21 -5.58
CA GLN A 196 13.88 4.71 -5.02
C GLN A 196 12.86 3.59 -4.76
N ALA A 197 12.76 2.62 -5.66
CA ALA A 197 11.90 1.45 -5.49
C ALA A 197 12.35 0.60 -4.29
N ALA A 198 13.67 0.36 -4.15
CA ALA A 198 14.23 -0.39 -3.03
C ALA A 198 13.98 0.30 -1.68
N VAL A 199 14.19 1.62 -1.59
CA VAL A 199 13.89 2.38 -0.36
C VAL A 199 12.40 2.32 -0.02
N THR A 200 11.54 2.46 -1.01
CA THR A 200 10.08 2.40 -0.82
C THR A 200 9.67 1.02 -0.34
N TYR A 201 10.21 -0.04 -0.94
CA TYR A 201 9.95 -1.42 -0.56
C TYR A 201 10.41 -1.73 0.87
N LEU A 202 11.61 -1.32 1.26
CA LEU A 202 12.12 -1.51 2.63
C LEU A 202 11.27 -0.80 3.68
N LYS A 203 10.82 0.43 3.39
CA LYS A 203 9.88 1.14 4.27
C LYS A 203 8.58 0.35 4.44
N LEU A 204 8.04 -0.19 3.34
CA LEU A 204 6.86 -1.03 3.36
C LEU A 204 7.08 -2.28 4.23
N CYS A 205 8.20 -2.99 4.06
CA CYS A 205 8.55 -4.14 4.90
C CYS A 205 8.61 -3.76 6.39
N GLY A 206 9.24 -2.63 6.74
CA GLY A 206 9.28 -2.15 8.12
C GLY A 206 7.88 -1.91 8.70
N PHE A 207 6.96 -1.34 7.93
CA PHE A 207 5.57 -1.18 8.35
C PHE A 207 4.86 -2.53 8.53
N VAL A 208 5.00 -3.45 7.57
CA VAL A 208 4.39 -4.79 7.65
C VAL A 208 4.87 -5.51 8.91
N LEU A 209 6.19 -5.55 9.15
CA LEU A 209 6.76 -6.22 10.32
C LEU A 209 6.27 -5.62 11.64
N TYR A 210 6.30 -4.29 11.75
CA TYR A 210 5.90 -3.61 12.97
C TYR A 210 4.41 -3.77 13.27
N PHE A 211 3.56 -3.57 12.27
CA PHE A 211 2.12 -3.71 12.47
C PHE A 211 1.68 -5.17 12.67
N ARG A 212 2.40 -6.13 12.08
CA ARG A 212 2.17 -7.55 12.36
C ARG A 212 2.52 -7.91 13.80
N LEU A 213 3.62 -7.33 14.33
CA LEU A 213 3.97 -7.47 15.74
C LEU A 213 2.87 -6.92 16.65
N LEU A 214 2.34 -5.73 16.36
CA LEU A 214 1.23 -5.13 17.12
C LEU A 214 -0.05 -5.96 17.01
N ALA A 215 -0.36 -6.49 15.82
CA ALA A 215 -1.51 -7.35 15.60
C ALA A 215 -1.44 -8.62 16.44
N ALA A 216 -0.28 -9.30 16.46
CA ALA A 216 -0.07 -10.51 17.28
C ALA A 216 -0.27 -10.25 18.78
N GLY A 217 0.11 -9.06 19.25
CA GLY A 217 -0.17 -8.62 20.62
C GLY A 217 -1.65 -8.41 20.89
N ALA A 218 -2.35 -7.74 19.98
CA ALA A 218 -3.78 -7.48 20.10
C ALA A 218 -4.62 -8.77 19.97
N GLU A 219 -4.22 -9.68 19.09
CA GLU A 219 -4.85 -11.02 18.94
C GLU A 219 -4.76 -11.84 20.21
N ALA A 220 -3.67 -11.69 20.97
CA ALA A 220 -3.49 -12.40 22.24
C ALA A 220 -4.46 -11.96 23.34
N LEU A 221 -4.99 -10.75 23.24
CA LEU A 221 -5.92 -10.14 24.21
C LEU A 221 -7.39 -10.46 23.90
N LEU A 222 -7.69 -10.95 22.71
CA LEU A 222 -9.05 -11.15 22.25
C LEU A 222 -9.36 -12.65 22.03
N PRO A 223 -10.57 -13.12 22.42
CA PRO A 223 -11.01 -14.47 22.12
C PRO A 223 -11.29 -14.64 20.62
N LYS A 224 -11.09 -15.86 20.09
CA LYS A 224 -11.57 -16.21 18.76
C LYS A 224 -13.11 -16.14 18.73
N PRO A 225 -13.77 -15.63 17.69
CA PRO A 225 -13.24 -15.21 16.37
C PRO A 225 -12.79 -13.74 16.29
N TRP A 226 -12.92 -12.95 17.36
CA TRP A 226 -12.68 -11.50 17.36
C TRP A 226 -11.20 -11.11 17.15
N SER A 227 -10.28 -12.05 17.33
CA SER A 227 -8.84 -11.84 17.10
C SER A 227 -8.47 -11.44 15.67
N VAL A 228 -9.33 -11.70 14.68
CA VAL A 228 -9.12 -11.28 13.28
C VAL A 228 -9.24 -9.76 13.12
N LEU A 229 -10.07 -9.09 13.91
CA LEU A 229 -10.34 -7.66 13.78
C LEU A 229 -9.10 -6.76 13.96
N PRO A 230 -8.27 -6.94 15.02
CA PRO A 230 -7.05 -6.14 15.15
C PRO A 230 -6.09 -6.30 13.97
N ALA A 231 -5.91 -7.53 13.47
CA ALA A 231 -5.08 -7.78 12.30
C ALA A 231 -5.58 -7.00 11.08
N MET A 232 -6.90 -7.05 10.80
CA MET A 232 -7.51 -6.33 9.68
C MET A 232 -7.40 -4.80 9.83
N LEU A 233 -7.58 -4.27 11.05
CA LEU A 233 -7.51 -2.84 11.32
C LEU A 233 -6.08 -2.30 11.31
N LEU A 234 -5.11 -3.12 11.65
CA LEU A 234 -3.72 -2.72 11.75
C LEU A 234 -2.97 -2.90 10.43
N GLU A 235 -3.10 -4.08 9.78
CA GLU A 235 -2.27 -4.38 8.62
C GLU A 235 -2.97 -5.35 7.65
N VAL A 236 -3.07 -4.98 6.39
CA VAL A 236 -3.84 -5.69 5.38
C VAL A 236 -3.36 -7.12 5.12
N CYS A 237 -2.04 -7.35 5.09
CA CYS A 237 -1.48 -8.68 4.82
C CYS A 237 -1.78 -9.63 5.98
N SER A 238 -1.59 -9.16 7.22
CA SER A 238 -1.93 -9.91 8.44
C SER A 238 -3.44 -10.14 8.54
N GLY A 239 -4.23 -9.13 8.19
CA GLY A 239 -5.68 -9.23 8.14
C GLY A 239 -6.15 -10.31 7.17
N CYS A 240 -5.59 -10.36 5.95
CA CYS A 240 -5.90 -11.39 4.96
C CYS A 240 -5.40 -12.78 5.40
N ASP A 241 -4.21 -12.88 6.00
CA ASP A 241 -3.66 -14.15 6.51
C ASP A 241 -4.56 -14.73 7.62
N CYS A 242 -4.94 -13.92 8.60
CA CYS A 242 -5.87 -14.34 9.65
C CYS A 242 -7.26 -14.66 9.10
N ALA A 243 -7.79 -13.82 8.20
CA ALA A 243 -9.09 -14.01 7.58
C ALA A 243 -9.17 -15.29 6.75
N SER A 244 -8.12 -15.63 6.00
CA SER A 244 -8.08 -16.83 5.15
C SER A 244 -8.24 -18.14 5.93
N ARG A 245 -7.99 -18.13 7.24
CA ARG A 245 -8.07 -19.29 8.14
C ARG A 245 -9.42 -19.44 8.86
N THR A 246 -10.41 -18.59 8.53
CA THR A 246 -11.71 -18.57 9.23
C THR A 246 -12.76 -19.49 8.62
N GLY A 247 -12.38 -20.40 7.70
CA GLY A 247 -13.31 -21.34 7.08
C GLY A 247 -14.29 -20.67 6.12
N LEU A 248 -15.59 -20.87 6.28
CA LEU A 248 -16.63 -20.38 5.38
C LEU A 248 -16.62 -18.86 5.16
N TRP A 249 -16.14 -18.08 6.11
CA TRP A 249 -16.08 -16.62 6.05
C TRP A 249 -14.77 -16.07 5.45
N ALA A 250 -13.81 -16.94 5.11
CA ALA A 250 -12.47 -16.56 4.71
C ALA A 250 -12.45 -15.52 3.56
N SER A 251 -13.15 -15.79 2.48
CA SER A 251 -13.18 -14.89 1.32
C SER A 251 -13.86 -13.55 1.61
N THR A 252 -14.95 -13.58 2.38
CA THR A 252 -15.69 -12.38 2.81
C THR A 252 -14.84 -11.52 3.75
N LEU A 253 -14.17 -12.14 4.71
CA LEU A 253 -13.28 -11.43 5.63
C LEU A 253 -12.00 -10.94 4.94
N CYS A 254 -11.47 -11.67 3.96
CA CYS A 254 -10.40 -11.14 3.08
C CYS A 254 -10.87 -9.92 2.29
N CYS A 255 -12.10 -9.94 1.74
CA CYS A 255 -12.68 -8.77 1.09
C CYS A 255 -12.78 -7.57 2.03
N ALA A 256 -13.22 -7.79 3.27
CA ALA A 256 -13.28 -6.75 4.29
C ALA A 256 -11.89 -6.22 4.66
N ALA A 257 -10.90 -7.09 4.88
CA ALA A 257 -9.52 -6.71 5.17
C ALA A 257 -8.90 -5.84 4.04
N LEU A 258 -9.09 -6.28 2.79
CA LEU A 258 -8.67 -5.51 1.61
C LEU A 258 -9.36 -4.15 1.50
N SER A 259 -10.61 -4.03 1.97
CA SER A 259 -11.38 -2.78 1.95
C SER A 259 -10.92 -1.80 3.03
N VAL A 260 -10.66 -2.29 4.22
CA VAL A 260 -10.16 -1.49 5.36
C VAL A 260 -8.73 -1.05 5.11
N GLN A 261 -7.89 -1.91 4.54
CA GLN A 261 -6.46 -1.75 4.26
C GLN A 261 -5.56 -1.52 5.49
N GLY A 262 -6.14 -1.34 6.65
CA GLY A 262 -5.44 -1.17 7.90
C GLY A 262 -4.72 0.17 8.08
N ALA A 263 -4.34 0.47 9.32
CA ALA A 263 -3.62 1.69 9.70
C ALA A 263 -2.23 1.78 9.03
N SER A 264 -1.58 0.63 8.80
CA SER A 264 -0.28 0.53 8.13
C SER A 264 -0.29 1.22 6.76
N VAL A 265 -1.25 0.90 5.89
CA VAL A 265 -1.37 1.48 4.54
C VAL A 265 -1.64 2.98 4.61
N LEU A 266 -2.53 3.42 5.51
CA LEU A 266 -2.85 4.85 5.68
C LEU A 266 -1.62 5.66 6.10
N LEU A 267 -0.81 5.13 7.02
CA LEU A 267 0.43 5.76 7.44
C LEU A 267 1.47 5.76 6.32
N GLN A 268 1.58 4.69 5.54
CA GLN A 268 2.47 4.64 4.37
C GLN A 268 2.08 5.67 3.32
N VAL A 269 0.80 5.77 2.96
CA VAL A 269 0.30 6.79 2.04
C VAL A 269 0.59 8.20 2.58
N ARG A 270 0.43 8.42 3.91
CA ARG A 270 0.76 9.70 4.54
C ARG A 270 2.23 10.08 4.42
N THR A 271 3.14 9.10 4.51
CA THR A 271 4.60 9.36 4.38
C THR A 271 5.03 9.62 2.94
N ILE A 272 4.28 9.10 1.97
CA ILE A 272 4.57 9.28 0.53
C ILE A 272 4.00 10.60 0.01
N CYS A 273 2.78 10.95 0.41
CA CYS A 273 2.10 12.15 -0.05
C CYS A 273 2.62 13.43 0.64
N PRO A 274 2.74 14.55 -0.11
CA PRO A 274 3.07 15.84 0.48
C PRO A 274 2.00 16.29 1.51
N PRO A 275 2.38 17.16 2.48
CA PRO A 275 1.47 17.60 3.55
C PRO A 275 0.18 18.26 3.04
N GLU A 276 0.24 18.92 1.89
CA GLU A 276 -0.88 19.63 1.26
C GLU A 276 -1.97 18.70 0.72
N VAL A 277 -1.62 17.43 0.46
CA VAL A 277 -2.58 16.41 0.03
C VAL A 277 -3.33 15.89 1.25
N SER A 278 -4.63 16.18 1.32
CA SER A 278 -5.49 15.72 2.39
C SER A 278 -5.81 14.23 2.24
N LEU A 279 -5.68 13.47 3.32
CA LEU A 279 -6.15 12.07 3.39
C LEU A 279 -7.60 11.96 3.89
N GLY A 280 -8.27 13.08 4.20
CA GLY A 280 -9.66 13.08 4.65
C GLY A 280 -10.60 12.31 3.71
N PRO A 281 -10.58 12.58 2.38
CA PRO A 281 -11.38 11.82 1.42
C PRO A 281 -11.08 10.32 1.42
N LEU A 282 -9.80 9.93 1.57
CA LEU A 282 -9.39 8.54 1.66
C LEU A 282 -9.94 7.84 2.91
N LEU A 283 -9.88 8.50 4.07
CA LEU A 283 -10.43 7.99 5.33
C LEU A 283 -11.96 7.85 5.26
N ALA A 284 -12.65 8.87 4.78
CA ALA A 284 -14.10 8.84 4.58
C ALA A 284 -14.50 7.73 3.58
N ALA A 285 -13.67 7.52 2.56
CA ALA A 285 -13.89 6.47 1.59
C ALA A 285 -13.95 5.08 2.21
N ARG A 286 -13.17 4.78 3.25
CA ARG A 286 -13.16 3.43 3.86
C ARG A 286 -14.52 3.04 4.42
N VAL A 287 -15.27 4.00 4.93
CA VAL A 287 -16.63 3.78 5.47
C VAL A 287 -17.60 3.36 4.37
N LEU A 288 -17.51 3.95 3.18
CA LEU A 288 -18.37 3.61 2.03
C LEU A 288 -17.84 2.42 1.24
N HIS A 289 -16.52 2.30 1.13
CA HIS A 289 -15.87 1.27 0.35
C HIS A 289 -16.11 -0.13 0.92
N LEU A 290 -16.08 -0.28 2.24
CA LEU A 290 -16.29 -1.58 2.90
C LEU A 290 -17.65 -2.22 2.54
N PRO A 291 -18.81 -1.60 2.82
CA PRO A 291 -20.10 -2.21 2.47
C PRO A 291 -20.27 -2.36 0.95
N LEU A 292 -19.78 -1.41 0.16
CA LEU A 292 -19.90 -1.45 -1.29
C LEU A 292 -19.07 -2.60 -1.90
N SER A 293 -17.83 -2.78 -1.46
CA SER A 293 -16.98 -3.87 -1.94
C SER A 293 -17.50 -5.24 -1.54
N LEU A 294 -18.04 -5.37 -0.33
CA LEU A 294 -18.72 -6.59 0.11
C LEU A 294 -19.94 -6.88 -0.76
N ALA A 295 -20.80 -5.89 -1.01
CA ALA A 295 -21.99 -6.05 -1.85
C ALA A 295 -21.59 -6.46 -3.28
N LEU A 296 -20.61 -5.80 -3.90
CA LEU A 296 -20.12 -6.12 -5.24
C LEU A 296 -19.48 -7.52 -5.27
N PHE A 297 -18.72 -7.88 -4.24
CA PHE A 297 -18.10 -9.19 -4.14
C PHE A 297 -19.15 -10.30 -4.07
N TRP A 298 -20.17 -10.14 -3.22
CA TRP A 298 -21.28 -11.09 -3.11
C TRP A 298 -22.11 -11.20 -4.40
N LEU A 299 -22.29 -10.11 -5.12
CA LEU A 299 -22.99 -10.11 -6.40
C LEU A 299 -22.26 -10.95 -7.48
N VAL A 300 -20.92 -11.01 -7.41
CA VAL A 300 -20.07 -11.73 -8.37
C VAL A 300 -19.63 -13.10 -7.87
N MET A 301 -19.99 -13.47 -6.61
CA MET A 301 -19.69 -14.78 -6.04
C MET A 301 -20.51 -15.86 -6.73
N PRO A 302 -19.88 -16.95 -7.20
CA PRO A 302 -20.64 -18.15 -7.57
C PRO A 302 -21.26 -18.78 -6.32
N GLY A 303 -22.38 -19.45 -6.49
CA GLY A 303 -23.08 -20.11 -5.37
C GLY A 303 -22.17 -20.97 -4.50
N THR A 304 -22.61 -21.25 -3.30
CA THR A 304 -21.87 -21.80 -2.16
C THR A 304 -21.05 -23.08 -2.41
N GLU A 305 -21.38 -23.88 -3.44
CA GLU A 305 -20.69 -25.13 -3.73
C GLU A 305 -19.19 -24.97 -4.12
N GLN A 306 -18.82 -23.87 -4.77
CA GLN A 306 -17.42 -23.66 -5.17
C GLN A 306 -16.53 -23.15 -4.02
N VAL A 307 -17.11 -22.58 -2.99
CA VAL A 307 -16.37 -22.11 -1.80
C VAL A 307 -15.91 -23.30 -0.94
N VAL A 308 -16.70 -24.35 -0.88
CA VAL A 308 -16.37 -25.55 -0.09
C VAL A 308 -15.20 -26.34 -0.70
N GLN A 309 -15.07 -26.37 -2.02
CA GLN A 309 -13.93 -27.05 -2.69
C GLN A 309 -12.59 -26.33 -2.48
N ALA A 310 -12.59 -24.99 -2.32
CA ALA A 310 -11.38 -24.24 -2.03
C ALA A 310 -10.75 -24.61 -0.67
N PHE A 311 -11.57 -25.02 0.31
CA PHE A 311 -11.09 -25.38 1.64
C PHE A 311 -10.50 -26.79 1.74
N SER A 312 -10.91 -27.73 0.88
CA SER A 312 -10.40 -29.11 0.91
C SER A 312 -8.98 -29.24 0.35
N THR A 313 -8.50 -28.26 -0.43
CA THR A 313 -7.16 -28.26 -1.06
C THR A 313 -6.09 -27.57 -0.20
N LEU A 314 -6.46 -26.86 0.86
CA LEU A 314 -5.52 -26.07 1.69
C LEU A 314 -4.63 -26.90 2.60
N SER A 315 -5.03 -28.14 2.96
CA SER A 315 -4.24 -29.00 3.84
C SER A 315 -2.98 -29.58 3.22
N GLY A 316 -2.84 -29.53 1.87
CA GLY A 316 -1.71 -30.13 1.16
C GLY A 316 -0.71 -29.16 0.53
N ARG A 317 -1.08 -27.89 0.28
CA ARG A 317 -0.25 -26.97 -0.51
C ARG A 317 0.51 -25.90 0.29
N VAL A 318 0.22 -25.71 1.55
CA VAL A 318 1.02 -24.83 2.44
C VAL A 318 2.41 -25.42 2.74
N ALA A 319 2.62 -26.70 2.42
CA ALA A 319 3.89 -27.40 2.66
C ALA A 319 4.98 -27.19 1.58
N VAL A 320 4.71 -26.49 0.49
CA VAL A 320 5.68 -26.29 -0.61
C VAL A 320 6.16 -24.83 -0.74
N MET A 321 6.12 -24.05 0.30
CA MET A 321 7.07 -22.96 0.39
C MET A 321 8.43 -23.61 0.72
N HIS A 322 9.32 -23.66 -0.25
CA HIS A 322 10.73 -23.96 0.01
C HIS A 322 11.12 -23.11 1.23
N ARG A 323 11.47 -23.78 2.32
CA ARG A 323 12.06 -23.13 3.48
C ARG A 323 13.38 -22.54 2.98
N VAL A 324 13.34 -21.28 2.53
CA VAL A 324 14.58 -20.52 2.43
C VAL A 324 15.12 -20.52 3.87
N PRO A 325 16.32 -21.05 4.10
CA PRO A 325 16.90 -21.05 5.44
C PRO A 325 16.79 -19.62 5.97
N LEU A 326 16.33 -19.47 7.21
CA LEU A 326 16.15 -18.16 7.86
C LEU A 326 17.42 -17.29 7.69
N ASP A 327 18.59 -17.94 7.72
CA ASP A 327 19.89 -17.31 7.55
C ASP A 327 20.06 -16.68 6.16
N CYS A 328 19.57 -17.31 5.08
CA CYS A 328 19.64 -16.75 3.73
C CYS A 328 18.69 -15.57 3.55
N ALA A 329 17.48 -15.62 4.16
CA ALA A 329 16.53 -14.51 4.11
C ALA A 329 17.02 -13.30 4.95
N LEU A 330 17.58 -13.56 6.12
CA LEU A 330 18.20 -12.53 6.97
C LEU A 330 19.45 -11.93 6.30
N LEU A 331 20.27 -12.76 5.65
CA LEU A 331 21.47 -12.30 4.94
C LEU A 331 21.08 -11.44 3.73
N ALA A 332 20.10 -11.86 2.94
CA ALA A 332 19.57 -11.09 1.82
C ALA A 332 18.97 -9.75 2.31
N PHE A 333 18.21 -9.76 3.42
CA PHE A 333 17.66 -8.55 4.01
C PHE A 333 18.78 -7.62 4.54
N ALA A 334 19.77 -8.16 5.23
CA ALA A 334 20.92 -7.39 5.72
C ALA A 334 21.73 -6.77 4.57
N VAL A 335 22.00 -7.53 3.50
CA VAL A 335 22.68 -7.02 2.30
C VAL A 335 21.86 -5.92 1.64
N CYS A 336 20.54 -6.09 1.51
CA CYS A 336 19.65 -5.02 1.02
C CYS A 336 19.71 -3.77 1.90
N CYS A 337 19.67 -3.92 3.22
CA CYS A 337 19.78 -2.79 4.15
C CYS A 337 21.11 -2.05 4.02
N ILE A 338 22.22 -2.78 3.94
CA ILE A 338 23.57 -2.21 3.78
C ILE A 338 23.71 -1.48 2.45
N THR A 339 23.26 -2.11 1.34
CA THR A 339 23.33 -1.48 0.02
C THR A 339 22.47 -0.22 -0.08
N VAL A 340 21.27 -0.21 0.53
CA VAL A 340 20.41 0.96 0.57
C VAL A 340 21.01 2.08 1.44
N ALA A 341 21.58 1.74 2.61
CA ALA A 341 22.24 2.71 3.47
C ALA A 341 23.46 3.34 2.77
N GLU A 342 24.22 2.56 2.01
CA GLU A 342 25.37 3.02 1.24
C GLU A 342 24.96 3.93 0.06
N LEU A 343 23.90 3.54 -0.66
CA LEU A 343 23.32 4.36 -1.74
C LEU A 343 22.75 5.67 -1.20
N GLN A 344 22.11 5.64 -0.05
CA GLN A 344 21.57 6.84 0.60
C GLN A 344 22.67 7.81 1.04
N LYS A 345 23.80 7.31 1.56
CA LYS A 345 24.99 8.12 1.87
C LYS A 345 25.57 8.78 0.61
N ARG A 346 25.70 8.05 -0.49
CA ARG A 346 26.20 8.58 -1.76
C ARG A 346 25.29 9.67 -2.34
N CYS A 347 23.98 9.46 -2.33
CA CYS A 347 23.00 10.47 -2.77
C CYS A 347 23.03 11.73 -1.89
N SER A 348 23.17 11.57 -0.57
CA SER A 348 23.28 12.72 0.36
C SER A 348 24.60 13.46 0.20
N GLY A 349 25.70 12.78 -0.10
CA GLY A 349 27.02 13.37 -0.36
C GLY A 349 27.03 14.22 -1.62
N GLN A 350 26.43 13.75 -2.71
CA GLN A 350 26.33 14.50 -3.98
C GLN A 350 25.47 15.76 -3.86
N CYS A 351 24.41 15.73 -3.05
CA CYS A 351 23.60 16.91 -2.76
C CYS A 351 24.37 17.98 -1.97
N GLY A 352 25.26 17.57 -1.10
CA GLY A 352 26.13 18.46 -0.32
C GLY A 352 27.20 19.15 -1.18
N GLU A 353 27.79 18.43 -2.15
CA GLU A 353 28.80 18.97 -3.06
C GLU A 353 28.22 19.97 -4.07
N LEU A 354 27.01 19.68 -4.61
CA LEU A 354 26.30 20.62 -5.49
C LEU A 354 25.91 21.92 -4.78
N HIS A 355 25.54 21.85 -3.51
CA HIS A 355 25.21 23.03 -2.71
C HIS A 355 26.48 23.84 -2.35
N GLY A 356 27.62 23.18 -2.16
CA GLY A 356 28.93 23.82 -1.94
C GLY A 356 29.50 24.52 -3.18
N GLN A 357 29.29 23.99 -4.37
CA GLN A 357 29.68 24.59 -5.62
C GLN A 357 28.84 25.84 -5.99
N HIS A 358 27.54 25.81 -5.75
CA HIS A 358 26.66 26.97 -5.97
C HIS A 358 26.99 28.15 -5.04
N LYS A 359 27.43 27.88 -3.79
CA LYS A 359 27.91 28.96 -2.89
C LYS A 359 29.24 29.58 -3.31
N LYS A 360 30.13 28.80 -3.95
CA LYS A 360 31.43 29.33 -4.44
C LYS A 360 31.30 30.12 -5.72
N THR A 361 30.31 29.87 -6.57
CA THR A 361 30.05 30.62 -7.81
C THR A 361 29.27 31.92 -7.55
N ALA A 362 28.53 32.00 -6.44
CA ALA A 362 27.80 33.22 -6.06
C ALA A 362 28.67 34.22 -5.26
N ALA A 363 29.88 33.83 -4.89
CA ALA A 363 30.84 34.67 -4.13
C ALA A 363 32.03 35.17 -4.99
N ARG A 364 31.98 34.98 -6.32
CA ARG A 364 32.83 35.61 -7.31
C ARG A 364 31.98 36.50 -8.24
#